data_f2c56dfaeb6535a1eaa4045a0806fae8
#
_entry.id   f2c56dfaeb6535a1eaa4045a0806fae8
#
_cell.length_a   1.000
_cell.length_b   1.000
_cell.length_c   1.000
_cell.angle_alpha   90.00
_cell.angle_beta   90.00
_cell.angle_gamma   90.00
#
_symmetry.space_group_name_H-M   'P 1'
#
loop_
_entity.id
_entity.type
_entity.pdbx_description
1 polymer ?
#
loop_
_entity_poly.entity_id
_entity_poly.type
_entity_poly.pdbx_seq_one_letter_code
_entity_poly.pdbx_strand_id
1 'polypeptide(L)'
;TIAPLNFRVTDDGVEAVDVVIAGTKGKPVRLNGRSVDIPAKQWHELLESNKGDSIEVKVSVRQGKKWKEYRPFPIYVSPFPIDYGLVYRLLAPGYEVYSKMGIYERELSTFRQTPLFENTQVTAACINCHAFNRTEPTPSSVHVRGGHGATVIDTGDRLEFLDTKADGQLSACVYPYWHPSGEYIAYSVNKTNQAFHLGGKKPIEVFDQASDVVVYHPRSHRILTTPLLSTASFETFPAFSPDGRTLYFCSAEQKEMPVRYKDVKYSLCSIAFHPEDGTFGDRIDTLISARTLDKSISFPKPSFDGKYLMFTLSDYGNFSIWHKEADLWLLDLKTGAYRNL
;
A
#
# COMPACT_ATOMS: atom_id res chain seq x y z
N THR A 1 -19.41 -7.81 4.77
CA THR A 1 -19.26 -7.38 6.19
C THR A 1 -17.80 -7.44 6.61
N ILE A 2 -17.41 -6.65 7.62
CA ILE A 2 -16.07 -6.63 8.21
C ILE A 2 -16.04 -7.35 9.56
N ALA A 3 -14.86 -7.71 10.04
CA ALA A 3 -14.64 -8.27 11.36
C ALA A 3 -15.19 -7.33 12.46
N PRO A 4 -15.61 -7.87 13.62
CA PRO A 4 -16.09 -7.07 14.73
C PRO A 4 -15.08 -5.99 15.16
N LEU A 5 -15.56 -4.78 15.37
CA LEU A 5 -14.74 -3.66 15.85
C LEU A 5 -14.59 -3.75 17.39
N ASN A 6 -13.89 -4.77 17.85
CA ASN A 6 -13.60 -4.96 19.26
C ASN A 6 -12.75 -3.81 19.81
N PHE A 7 -13.02 -3.39 21.04
CA PHE A 7 -12.27 -2.29 21.64
C PHE A 7 -12.09 -2.46 23.16
N ARG A 8 -11.24 -1.63 23.75
CA ARG A 8 -11.06 -1.50 25.19
C ARG A 8 -11.20 -0.03 25.59
N VAL A 9 -11.76 0.19 26.75
CA VAL A 9 -11.68 1.48 27.41
C VAL A 9 -10.39 1.55 28.22
N THR A 10 -9.60 2.57 28.00
CA THR A 10 -8.26 2.73 28.60
C THR A 10 -8.22 3.74 29.75
N ASP A 11 -9.35 4.32 30.14
CA ASP A 11 -9.43 5.23 31.27
C ASP A 11 -9.04 4.53 32.58
N ASP A 12 -8.31 5.24 33.42
CA ASP A 12 -7.88 4.71 34.71
C ASP A 12 -9.06 4.40 35.63
N GLY A 13 -8.96 3.30 36.38
CA GLY A 13 -9.94 2.91 37.37
C GLY A 13 -11.24 2.30 36.80
N VAL A 14 -11.31 1.98 35.51
CA VAL A 14 -12.44 1.28 34.92
C VAL A 14 -12.43 -0.19 35.33
N GLU A 15 -13.51 -0.61 36.01
CA GLU A 15 -13.71 -1.96 36.51
C GLU A 15 -14.61 -2.81 35.63
N ALA A 16 -15.58 -2.16 34.97
CA ALA A 16 -16.52 -2.79 34.05
C ALA A 16 -16.98 -1.83 32.97
N VAL A 17 -17.34 -2.41 31.84
CA VAL A 17 -17.87 -1.68 30.66
C VAL A 17 -19.22 -2.30 30.29
N ASP A 18 -20.21 -1.47 30.01
CA ASP A 18 -21.50 -1.85 29.44
C ASP A 18 -21.64 -1.14 28.08
N VAL A 19 -21.93 -1.92 27.03
CA VAL A 19 -21.99 -1.41 25.66
C VAL A 19 -23.28 -1.84 25.00
N VAL A 20 -23.96 -0.89 24.36
CA VAL A 20 -25.08 -1.14 23.48
C VAL A 20 -24.75 -0.63 22.09
N ILE A 21 -24.82 -1.50 21.10
CA ILE A 21 -24.66 -1.16 19.69
C ILE A 21 -25.99 -1.43 19.00
N ALA A 22 -26.62 -0.39 18.46
CA ALA A 22 -27.95 -0.48 17.89
C ALA A 22 -28.04 0.33 16.58
N GLY A 23 -28.74 -0.23 15.60
CA GLY A 23 -29.14 0.48 14.41
C GLY A 23 -30.63 0.82 14.40
N THR A 24 -31.09 1.41 13.32
CA THR A 24 -32.53 1.65 13.08
C THR A 24 -33.29 0.35 12.83
N LYS A 25 -32.57 -0.71 12.42
CA LYS A 25 -33.09 -2.05 12.11
C LYS A 25 -32.27 -3.13 12.81
N GLY A 26 -32.88 -4.30 12.98
CA GLY A 26 -32.22 -5.45 13.58
C GLY A 26 -32.23 -5.43 15.10
N LYS A 27 -31.63 -6.46 15.70
CA LYS A 27 -31.50 -6.60 17.16
C LYS A 27 -30.25 -5.86 17.63
N PRO A 28 -30.32 -5.07 18.72
CA PRO A 28 -29.14 -4.45 19.31
C PRO A 28 -28.19 -5.51 19.88
N VAL A 29 -26.89 -5.26 19.75
CA VAL A 29 -25.84 -6.02 20.45
C VAL A 29 -25.62 -5.38 21.81
N ARG A 30 -25.70 -6.20 22.88
CA ARG A 30 -25.48 -5.78 24.27
C ARG A 30 -24.36 -6.58 24.87
N LEU A 31 -23.38 -5.89 25.44
CA LEU A 31 -22.18 -6.48 25.99
C LEU A 31 -21.86 -5.86 27.33
N ASN A 32 -21.41 -6.69 28.27
CA ASN A 32 -20.88 -6.23 29.55
C ASN A 32 -19.61 -7.01 29.89
N GLY A 33 -18.69 -6.41 30.64
CA GLY A 33 -17.44 -7.06 31.00
C GLY A 33 -16.30 -6.08 31.22
N ARG A 34 -15.07 -6.57 31.04
CA ARG A 34 -13.84 -5.74 31.08
C ARG A 34 -13.30 -5.39 29.70
N SER A 35 -13.63 -6.20 28.70
CA SER A 35 -13.32 -5.97 27.28
C SER A 35 -14.61 -6.04 26.47
N VAL A 36 -14.60 -5.39 25.31
CA VAL A 36 -15.74 -5.37 24.39
C VAL A 36 -15.40 -6.27 23.20
N ASP A 37 -15.78 -7.55 23.35
CA ASP A 37 -15.60 -8.59 22.34
C ASP A 37 -16.95 -8.87 21.69
N ILE A 38 -17.16 -8.29 20.51
CA ILE A 38 -18.46 -8.32 19.82
C ILE A 38 -18.63 -9.67 19.12
N PRO A 39 -19.72 -10.45 19.40
CA PRO A 39 -19.95 -11.71 18.71
C PRO A 39 -20.12 -11.51 17.20
N ALA A 40 -19.30 -12.18 16.41
CA ALA A 40 -19.22 -11.98 14.95
C ALA A 40 -20.58 -12.13 14.26
N LYS A 41 -21.38 -13.15 14.64
CA LYS A 41 -22.71 -13.37 14.05
C LYS A 41 -23.65 -12.17 14.29
N GLN A 42 -23.72 -11.69 15.54
CA GLN A 42 -24.60 -10.55 15.87
C GLN A 42 -24.13 -9.27 15.18
N TRP A 43 -22.79 -9.07 15.09
CA TRP A 43 -22.19 -7.95 14.39
C TRP A 43 -22.54 -7.96 12.91
N HIS A 44 -22.37 -9.08 12.23
CA HIS A 44 -22.67 -9.20 10.80
C HIS A 44 -24.17 -9.01 10.52
N GLU A 45 -25.06 -9.58 11.35
CA GLU A 45 -26.51 -9.39 11.23
C GLU A 45 -26.92 -7.92 11.41
N LEU A 46 -26.29 -7.21 12.36
CA LEU A 46 -26.56 -5.80 12.61
C LEU A 46 -26.08 -4.93 11.43
N LEU A 47 -24.85 -5.16 10.93
CA LEU A 47 -24.32 -4.43 9.78
C LEU A 47 -25.18 -4.67 8.52
N GLU A 48 -25.55 -5.91 8.25
CA GLU A 48 -26.35 -6.27 7.07
C GLU A 48 -27.71 -5.59 7.09
N SER A 49 -28.35 -5.52 8.27
CA SER A 49 -29.66 -4.87 8.45
C SER A 49 -29.61 -3.34 8.28
N ASN A 50 -28.42 -2.73 8.43
CA ASN A 50 -28.23 -1.27 8.43
C ASN A 50 -27.34 -0.77 7.30
N LYS A 51 -27.20 -1.50 6.20
CA LYS A 51 -26.48 -1.03 5.00
C LYS A 51 -27.05 0.30 4.49
N GLY A 52 -26.16 1.26 4.24
CA GLY A 52 -26.51 2.60 3.80
C GLY A 52 -27.02 3.52 4.91
N ASP A 53 -26.97 3.07 6.16
CA ASP A 53 -27.42 3.80 7.36
C ASP A 53 -26.30 3.82 8.42
N SER A 54 -26.60 4.21 9.62
CA SER A 54 -25.66 4.21 10.74
C SER A 54 -26.13 3.30 11.88
N ILE A 55 -25.20 2.82 12.67
CA ILE A 55 -25.41 2.20 13.95
C ILE A 55 -24.81 3.09 15.05
N GLU A 56 -25.49 3.21 16.17
CA GLU A 56 -25.04 4.01 17.33
C GLU A 56 -24.37 3.12 18.36
N VAL A 57 -23.23 3.56 18.88
CA VAL A 57 -22.49 2.90 19.95
C VAL A 57 -22.63 3.73 21.23
N LYS A 58 -23.20 3.13 22.26
CA LYS A 58 -23.32 3.68 23.63
C LYS A 58 -22.40 2.90 24.56
N VAL A 59 -21.54 3.60 25.27
CA VAL A 59 -20.57 3.01 26.18
C VAL A 59 -20.75 3.61 27.56
N SER A 60 -20.93 2.77 28.56
CA SER A 60 -20.93 3.14 29.97
C SER A 60 -19.81 2.40 30.70
N VAL A 61 -19.17 3.05 31.64
CA VAL A 61 -18.09 2.46 32.46
C VAL A 61 -18.40 2.57 33.93
N ARG A 62 -17.99 1.57 34.69
CA ARG A 62 -18.07 1.60 36.16
C ARG A 62 -16.69 1.90 36.76
N GLN A 63 -16.68 2.92 37.61
CA GLN A 63 -15.53 3.31 38.44
C GLN A 63 -16.00 3.27 39.92
N GLY A 64 -15.57 2.27 40.65
CA GLY A 64 -16.07 1.99 41.99
C GLY A 64 -17.59 1.71 42.00
N LYS A 65 -18.36 2.53 42.71
CA LYS A 65 -19.84 2.39 42.80
C LYS A 65 -20.60 3.23 41.76
N LYS A 66 -19.92 4.00 40.93
CA LYS A 66 -20.56 4.94 39.98
C LYS A 66 -20.43 4.44 38.56
N TRP A 67 -21.51 4.63 37.76
CA TRP A 67 -21.48 4.48 36.35
C TRP A 67 -21.35 5.87 35.70
N LYS A 68 -20.52 5.94 34.64
CA LYS A 68 -20.33 7.11 33.79
C LYS A 68 -20.64 6.70 32.36
N GLU A 69 -21.48 7.44 31.69
CA GLU A 69 -21.80 7.25 30.27
C GLU A 69 -20.93 8.18 29.43
N TYR A 70 -20.37 7.64 28.36
CA TYR A 70 -19.66 8.43 27.34
C TYR A 70 -20.66 8.96 26.32
N ARG A 71 -20.26 10.02 25.61
CA ARG A 71 -21.05 10.54 24.49
C ARG A 71 -21.22 9.45 23.44
N PRO A 72 -22.43 9.09 23.04
CA PRO A 72 -22.68 8.13 21.97
C PRO A 72 -22.08 8.59 20.66
N PHE A 73 -21.65 7.64 19.83
CA PHE A 73 -21.09 7.94 18.51
C PHE A 73 -21.64 7.01 17.43
N PRO A 74 -21.79 7.47 16.19
CA PRO A 74 -22.25 6.67 15.08
C PRO A 74 -21.11 5.91 14.40
N ILE A 75 -21.42 4.75 13.83
CA ILE A 75 -20.63 4.05 12.82
C ILE A 75 -21.48 3.97 11.56
N TYR A 76 -21.00 4.54 10.48
CA TYR A 76 -21.69 4.51 9.18
C TYR A 76 -21.43 3.19 8.47
N VAL A 77 -22.49 2.52 8.06
CA VAL A 77 -22.42 1.21 7.38
C VAL A 77 -22.53 1.45 5.88
N SER A 78 -21.44 1.24 5.16
CA SER A 78 -21.40 1.38 3.71
C SER A 78 -22.41 0.45 3.03
N PRO A 79 -23.16 0.92 2.01
CA PRO A 79 -23.98 0.05 1.18
C PRO A 79 -23.17 -0.82 0.21
N PHE A 80 -21.90 -0.45 -0.03
CA PHE A 80 -21.04 -1.14 -0.98
C PHE A 80 -20.45 -2.41 -0.35
N PRO A 81 -20.29 -3.48 -1.14
CA PRO A 81 -19.58 -4.67 -0.68
C PRO A 81 -18.10 -4.35 -0.46
N ILE A 82 -17.48 -5.13 0.41
CA ILE A 82 -16.03 -5.16 0.59
C ILE A 82 -15.49 -6.48 0.06
N ASP A 83 -14.29 -6.50 -0.45
CA ASP A 83 -13.62 -7.71 -0.90
C ASP A 83 -13.43 -8.71 0.25
N TYR A 84 -13.21 -9.98 -0.11
CA TYR A 84 -13.01 -11.07 0.86
C TYR A 84 -11.85 -10.78 1.80
N GLY A 85 -10.72 -10.28 1.28
CA GLY A 85 -9.50 -10.13 2.05
C GLY A 85 -8.55 -9.10 1.48
N LEU A 86 -7.45 -8.97 2.14
CA LEU A 86 -6.31 -8.18 1.66
C LEU A 86 -5.02 -8.95 1.90
N VAL A 87 -4.04 -8.71 1.04
CA VAL A 87 -2.68 -9.22 1.19
C VAL A 87 -1.75 -8.06 1.55
N TYR A 88 -0.91 -8.29 2.54
CA TYR A 88 0.01 -7.27 3.03
C TYR A 88 1.32 -7.87 3.52
N ARG A 89 2.35 -7.06 3.52
CA ARG A 89 3.60 -7.41 4.17
C ARG A 89 3.55 -7.05 5.65
N LEU A 90 3.88 -8.00 6.51
CA LEU A 90 4.09 -7.79 7.94
C LEU A 90 5.58 -7.91 8.24
N LEU A 91 6.15 -6.93 8.92
CA LEU A 91 7.54 -6.94 9.36
C LEU A 91 7.66 -6.30 10.75
N ALA A 92 8.65 -6.75 11.52
CA ALA A 92 8.96 -6.15 12.80
C ALA A 92 9.50 -4.72 12.62
N PRO A 93 9.18 -3.79 13.55
CA PRO A 93 9.67 -2.42 13.48
C PRO A 93 11.17 -2.33 13.76
N GLY A 94 11.80 -1.25 13.25
CA GLY A 94 13.16 -0.88 13.57
C GLY A 94 14.22 -1.80 13.00
N TYR A 95 15.20 -2.16 13.82
CA TYR A 95 16.39 -2.91 13.40
C TYR A 95 16.16 -4.41 13.24
N GLU A 96 15.00 -4.92 13.60
CA GLU A 96 14.64 -6.34 13.46
C GLU A 96 14.11 -6.71 12.06
N VAL A 97 14.34 -5.87 11.06
CA VAL A 97 13.78 -5.95 9.71
C VAL A 97 13.91 -7.33 9.06
N TYR A 98 14.99 -8.05 9.35
CA TYR A 98 15.25 -9.37 8.75
C TYR A 98 15.00 -10.55 9.71
N SER A 99 14.59 -10.33 10.94
CA SER A 99 14.37 -11.40 11.92
C SER A 99 13.12 -12.20 11.59
N LYS A 100 12.03 -11.52 11.35
CA LYS A 100 10.77 -12.14 10.94
C LYS A 100 9.95 -11.16 10.10
N MET A 101 9.66 -11.57 8.88
CA MET A 101 8.76 -10.88 7.98
C MET A 101 8.05 -11.86 7.05
N GLY A 102 6.93 -11.46 6.50
CA GLY A 102 6.21 -12.28 5.56
C GLY A 102 5.12 -11.51 4.84
N ILE A 103 4.54 -12.19 3.87
CA ILE A 103 3.34 -11.78 3.16
C ILE A 103 2.20 -12.62 3.69
N TYR A 104 1.13 -11.96 4.11
CA TYR A 104 -0.01 -12.56 4.77
C TYR A 104 -1.31 -12.17 4.06
N GLU A 105 -2.22 -13.12 3.97
CA GLU A 105 -3.60 -12.88 3.63
C GLU A 105 -4.42 -12.65 4.90
N ARG A 106 -5.25 -11.63 4.90
CA ARG A 106 -6.19 -11.30 5.98
C ARG A 106 -7.61 -11.38 5.47
N GLU A 107 -8.41 -12.27 6.04
CA GLU A 107 -9.85 -12.28 5.81
C GLU A 107 -10.51 -11.09 6.52
N LEU A 108 -11.21 -10.24 5.76
CA LEU A 108 -11.76 -9.00 6.31
C LEU A 108 -13.01 -9.18 7.15
N SER A 109 -13.75 -10.29 6.98
CA SER A 109 -14.96 -10.58 7.76
C SER A 109 -14.66 -11.21 9.12
N THR A 110 -13.43 -11.67 9.36
CA THR A 110 -12.97 -12.30 10.58
C THR A 110 -11.61 -11.75 11.01
N PHE A 111 -10.97 -12.36 12.02
CA PHE A 111 -9.59 -12.05 12.41
C PHE A 111 -8.58 -13.05 11.83
N ARG A 112 -9.01 -13.93 10.92
CA ARG A 112 -8.13 -14.95 10.36
C ARG A 112 -7.04 -14.30 9.50
N GLN A 113 -5.81 -14.68 9.78
CA GLN A 113 -4.62 -14.30 9.04
C GLN A 113 -3.87 -15.58 8.66
N THR A 114 -3.55 -15.72 7.38
CA THR A 114 -2.85 -16.89 6.84
C THR A 114 -1.52 -16.43 6.24
N PRO A 115 -0.38 -17.02 6.62
CA PRO A 115 0.89 -16.73 5.97
C PRO A 115 0.86 -17.29 4.53
N LEU A 116 1.19 -16.46 3.56
CA LEU A 116 1.42 -16.88 2.17
C LEU A 116 2.89 -17.21 1.95
N PHE A 117 3.78 -16.37 2.49
CA PHE A 117 5.20 -16.55 2.38
C PHE A 117 5.93 -15.90 3.57
N GLU A 118 6.76 -16.64 4.29
CA GLU A 118 7.56 -16.13 5.41
C GLU A 118 9.06 -16.25 5.12
N ASN A 119 9.85 -15.27 5.51
CA ASN A 119 11.29 -15.26 5.28
C ASN A 119 12.06 -16.37 6.03
N THR A 120 11.43 -16.96 7.04
CA THR A 120 11.97 -18.13 7.75
C THR A 120 11.99 -19.40 6.88
N GLN A 121 11.26 -19.42 5.78
CA GLN A 121 11.28 -20.49 4.78
C GLN A 121 12.52 -20.40 3.86
N VAL A 122 13.16 -19.24 3.79
CA VAL A 122 14.36 -18.97 3.01
C VAL A 122 15.38 -18.27 3.91
N THR A 123 16.57 -18.80 4.01
CA THR A 123 17.59 -18.29 4.94
C THR A 123 17.96 -16.84 4.63
N ALA A 124 17.89 -15.96 5.64
CA ALA A 124 18.32 -14.57 5.62
C ALA A 124 17.77 -13.76 4.42
N ALA A 125 16.51 -14.00 4.02
CA ALA A 125 15.87 -13.34 2.90
C ALA A 125 15.04 -12.14 3.37
N CYS A 126 15.02 -11.09 2.55
CA CYS A 126 14.02 -10.04 2.62
C CYS A 126 12.93 -10.32 1.59
N ILE A 127 11.68 -10.42 2.04
CA ILE A 127 10.51 -10.65 1.18
C ILE A 127 9.74 -9.35 1.08
N ASN A 128 9.59 -8.85 -0.13
CA ASN A 128 8.90 -7.58 -0.38
C ASN A 128 8.37 -7.48 -1.81
N CYS A 129 7.85 -6.30 -2.14
CA CYS A 129 7.45 -5.93 -3.50
C CYS A 129 6.53 -6.97 -4.13
N HIS A 130 5.43 -7.31 -3.41
CA HIS A 130 4.37 -8.13 -3.96
C HIS A 130 3.33 -7.27 -4.68
N ALA A 131 2.76 -7.82 -5.73
CA ALA A 131 1.66 -7.20 -6.47
C ALA A 131 0.77 -8.27 -7.10
N PHE A 132 -0.50 -7.92 -7.20
CA PHE A 132 -1.54 -8.72 -7.82
C PHE A 132 -2.11 -7.97 -9.02
N ASN A 133 -2.62 -8.70 -10.01
CA ASN A 133 -3.34 -8.06 -11.11
C ASN A 133 -4.73 -7.65 -10.65
N ARG A 134 -4.94 -6.36 -10.45
CA ARG A 134 -6.18 -5.80 -9.88
C ARG A 134 -6.47 -6.40 -8.50
N THR A 135 -7.64 -7.00 -8.32
CA THR A 135 -8.09 -7.67 -7.08
C THR A 135 -8.02 -9.20 -7.17
N GLU A 136 -7.51 -9.74 -8.28
CA GLU A 136 -7.41 -11.17 -8.49
C GLU A 136 -6.15 -11.75 -7.81
N PRO A 137 -6.23 -12.92 -7.19
CA PRO A 137 -5.07 -13.54 -6.54
C PRO A 137 -4.00 -13.98 -7.54
N THR A 138 -4.36 -14.21 -8.77
CA THR A 138 -3.48 -14.52 -9.91
C THR A 138 -3.92 -13.74 -11.16
N PRO A 139 -2.97 -13.23 -11.98
CA PRO A 139 -1.53 -13.34 -11.78
C PRO A 139 -0.99 -12.48 -10.64
N SER A 140 0.14 -12.92 -10.07
CA SER A 140 0.82 -12.23 -8.96
C SER A 140 2.33 -12.25 -9.10
N SER A 141 3.01 -11.37 -8.37
CA SER A 141 4.48 -11.35 -8.29
C SER A 141 4.96 -11.00 -6.90
N VAL A 142 6.09 -11.60 -6.50
CA VAL A 142 6.77 -11.37 -5.22
C VAL A 142 8.27 -11.29 -5.45
N HIS A 143 8.96 -10.32 -4.86
CA HIS A 143 10.41 -10.22 -4.94
C HIS A 143 11.07 -10.65 -3.63
N VAL A 144 12.02 -11.59 -3.74
CA VAL A 144 12.84 -12.12 -2.65
C VAL A 144 14.27 -11.61 -2.83
N ARG A 145 14.85 -11.03 -1.79
CA ARG A 145 16.25 -10.56 -1.76
C ARG A 145 17.07 -11.40 -0.81
N GLY A 146 18.34 -11.60 -1.12
CA GLY A 146 19.29 -12.37 -0.30
C GLY A 146 20.04 -13.38 -1.12
N GLY A 147 20.67 -14.37 -0.47
CA GLY A 147 21.52 -15.37 -1.12
C GLY A 147 20.81 -16.25 -2.16
N HIS A 148 19.50 -16.35 -2.09
CA HIS A 148 18.61 -17.02 -3.04
C HIS A 148 17.56 -16.05 -3.60
N GLY A 149 18.00 -14.82 -3.91
CA GLY A 149 17.13 -13.77 -4.43
C GLY A 149 16.53 -14.13 -5.78
N ALA A 150 15.23 -13.89 -5.94
CA ALA A 150 14.50 -14.10 -7.18
C ALA A 150 13.23 -13.23 -7.22
N THR A 151 12.75 -12.93 -8.41
CA THR A 151 11.38 -12.48 -8.60
C THR A 151 10.51 -13.69 -8.93
N VAL A 152 9.55 -13.98 -8.08
CA VAL A 152 8.59 -15.07 -8.27
C VAL A 152 7.39 -14.50 -8.98
N ILE A 153 7.03 -15.08 -10.13
CA ILE A 153 5.83 -14.70 -10.91
C ILE A 153 4.93 -15.90 -11.02
N ASP A 154 3.70 -15.73 -10.60
CA ASP A 154 2.61 -16.70 -10.77
C ASP A 154 1.63 -16.14 -11.82
N THR A 155 1.53 -16.81 -12.96
CA THR A 155 0.59 -16.46 -14.03
C THR A 155 -0.71 -17.30 -13.98
N GLY A 156 -0.85 -18.16 -12.96
CA GLY A 156 -1.97 -19.06 -12.76
C GLY A 156 -1.76 -20.44 -13.40
N ASP A 157 -1.14 -20.50 -14.55
CA ASP A 157 -0.75 -21.72 -15.24
C ASP A 157 0.72 -22.09 -15.01
N ARG A 158 1.53 -21.15 -14.55
CA ARG A 158 2.96 -21.28 -14.38
C ARG A 158 3.50 -20.47 -13.22
N LEU A 159 4.36 -21.07 -12.42
CA LEU A 159 5.15 -20.43 -11.38
C LEU A 159 6.61 -20.35 -11.82
N GLU A 160 7.15 -19.14 -11.91
CA GLU A 160 8.52 -18.90 -12.35
C GLU A 160 9.35 -18.20 -11.28
N PHE A 161 10.62 -18.60 -11.18
CA PHE A 161 11.64 -17.99 -10.33
C PHE A 161 12.68 -17.36 -11.24
N LEU A 162 12.70 -16.04 -11.31
CA LEU A 162 13.46 -15.29 -12.30
C LEU A 162 14.52 -14.42 -11.64
N ASP A 163 15.72 -14.40 -12.21
CA ASP A 163 16.63 -13.28 -12.05
C ASP A 163 16.18 -12.17 -13.00
N THR A 164 15.65 -11.11 -12.45
CA THR A 164 15.16 -9.96 -13.22
C THR A 164 16.22 -8.87 -13.41
N LYS A 165 17.48 -9.15 -13.10
CA LYS A 165 18.59 -8.26 -13.40
C LYS A 165 19.17 -8.59 -14.78
N ALA A 166 18.74 -7.84 -15.79
CA ALA A 166 19.27 -7.93 -17.14
C ALA A 166 20.61 -7.17 -17.28
N ASP A 167 21.38 -7.53 -18.30
CA ASP A 167 22.62 -6.82 -18.64
C ASP A 167 22.35 -5.33 -18.93
N GLY A 168 23.18 -4.47 -18.35
CA GLY A 168 23.00 -3.02 -18.47
C GLY A 168 21.96 -2.39 -17.56
N GLN A 169 21.18 -3.19 -16.82
CA GLN A 169 20.18 -2.71 -15.86
C GLN A 169 20.81 -2.39 -14.50
N LEU A 170 20.30 -1.38 -13.80
CA LEU A 170 20.82 -0.91 -12.51
C LEU A 170 20.75 -2.00 -11.42
N SER A 171 19.62 -2.71 -11.34
CA SER A 171 19.36 -3.74 -10.31
C SER A 171 18.29 -4.72 -10.78
N ALA A 172 17.97 -5.71 -9.96
CA ALA A 172 16.77 -6.52 -10.13
C ALA A 172 15.49 -5.64 -10.02
N CYS A 173 14.42 -6.10 -10.64
CA CYS A 173 13.12 -5.45 -10.67
C CYS A 173 12.44 -5.43 -9.30
N VAL A 174 11.95 -4.26 -8.87
CA VAL A 174 11.25 -4.03 -7.60
C VAL A 174 10.03 -3.14 -7.81
N TYR A 175 9.16 -3.00 -6.81
CA TYR A 175 7.93 -2.20 -6.86
C TYR A 175 7.03 -2.54 -8.07
N PRO A 176 6.60 -3.81 -8.19
CA PRO A 176 5.80 -4.27 -9.31
C PRO A 176 4.42 -3.60 -9.36
N TYR A 177 3.94 -3.37 -10.57
CA TYR A 177 2.55 -3.02 -10.85
C TYR A 177 2.08 -3.73 -12.12
N TRP A 178 1.07 -4.59 -11.99
CA TRP A 178 0.52 -5.33 -13.12
C TRP A 178 -0.27 -4.43 -14.06
N HIS A 179 -0.03 -4.61 -15.35
CA HIS A 179 -0.93 -4.09 -16.38
C HIS A 179 -2.29 -4.79 -16.29
N PRO A 180 -3.42 -4.08 -16.48
CA PRO A 180 -4.76 -4.66 -16.32
C PRO A 180 -5.05 -5.88 -17.21
N SER A 181 -4.36 -6.05 -18.33
CA SER A 181 -4.46 -7.27 -19.16
C SER A 181 -3.80 -8.51 -18.55
N GLY A 182 -2.91 -8.34 -17.57
CA GLY A 182 -2.08 -9.43 -17.04
C GLY A 182 -0.88 -9.81 -17.93
N GLU A 183 -0.64 -9.07 -19.02
CA GLU A 183 0.45 -9.39 -19.97
C GLU A 183 1.76 -8.66 -19.66
N TYR A 184 1.70 -7.56 -18.91
CA TYR A 184 2.86 -6.75 -18.57
C TYR A 184 2.93 -6.47 -17.07
N ILE A 185 4.14 -6.24 -16.58
CA ILE A 185 4.40 -5.77 -15.22
C ILE A 185 5.35 -4.59 -15.31
N ALA A 186 4.94 -3.43 -14.82
CA ALA A 186 5.85 -2.31 -14.66
C ALA A 186 6.66 -2.48 -13.36
N TYR A 187 7.93 -2.17 -13.42
CA TYR A 187 8.86 -2.26 -12.29
C TYR A 187 9.72 -1.00 -12.19
N SER A 188 10.18 -0.74 -11.00
CA SER A 188 11.37 0.10 -10.79
C SER A 188 12.62 -0.77 -10.73
N VAL A 189 13.75 -0.23 -11.17
CA VAL A 189 15.08 -0.80 -10.99
C VAL A 189 15.93 0.21 -10.24
N ASN A 190 16.11 -0.02 -8.92
CA ASN A 190 16.65 0.99 -8.02
C ASN A 190 17.97 0.55 -7.41
N LYS A 191 18.97 1.44 -7.46
CA LYS A 191 20.16 1.33 -6.61
C LYS A 191 19.90 2.16 -5.36
N THR A 192 19.44 1.48 -4.29
CA THR A 192 19.05 2.12 -3.04
C THR A 192 20.15 2.12 -2.00
N ASN A 193 20.12 3.10 -1.10
CA ASN A 193 20.91 3.13 0.11
C ASN A 193 20.00 3.20 1.34
N GLN A 194 20.41 2.54 2.43
CA GLN A 194 19.72 2.60 3.72
C GLN A 194 20.66 3.22 4.76
N ALA A 195 20.21 4.27 5.40
CA ALA A 195 20.91 4.90 6.50
C ALA A 195 20.15 4.64 7.80
N PHE A 196 20.85 4.11 8.80
CA PHE A 196 20.32 3.84 10.13
C PHE A 196 20.80 4.91 11.09
N HIS A 197 19.87 5.56 11.81
CA HIS A 197 20.16 6.58 12.79
C HIS A 197 19.97 6.02 14.20
N LEU A 198 21.01 6.12 15.05
CA LEU A 198 20.96 5.66 16.44
C LEU A 198 20.10 6.55 17.34
N GLY A 199 19.73 7.72 16.88
CA GLY A 199 18.85 8.65 17.59
C GLY A 199 18.04 9.49 16.62
N GLY A 200 16.96 10.08 17.11
CA GLY A 200 16.10 10.96 16.33
C GLY A 200 14.74 10.39 16.01
N LYS A 201 13.94 11.14 15.25
CA LYS A 201 12.55 10.81 14.93
C LYS A 201 12.41 9.84 13.75
N LYS A 202 13.47 9.70 12.94
CA LYS A 202 13.51 8.88 11.73
C LYS A 202 14.64 7.85 11.87
N PRO A 203 14.36 6.65 12.38
CA PRO A 203 15.40 5.64 12.65
C PRO A 203 16.02 5.07 11.38
N ILE A 204 15.30 5.08 10.27
CA ILE A 204 15.75 4.56 8.98
C ILE A 204 15.39 5.59 7.90
N GLU A 205 16.36 5.91 7.07
CA GLU A 205 16.17 6.65 5.82
C GLU A 205 16.55 5.74 4.65
N VAL A 206 15.72 5.71 3.63
CA VAL A 206 15.99 4.99 2.38
C VAL A 206 15.91 5.98 1.23
N PHE A 207 16.93 5.98 0.39
CA PHE A 207 16.99 6.87 -0.76
C PHE A 207 17.67 6.19 -1.96
N ASP A 208 17.32 6.61 -3.15
CA ASP A 208 17.91 6.10 -4.37
C ASP A 208 19.23 6.83 -4.70
N GLN A 209 20.19 6.09 -5.24
CA GLN A 209 21.39 6.62 -5.89
C GLN A 209 21.20 6.69 -7.40
N ALA A 210 20.38 5.81 -7.94
CA ALA A 210 19.92 5.76 -9.31
C ALA A 210 18.63 4.94 -9.37
N SER A 211 17.71 5.29 -10.26
CA SER A 211 16.51 4.50 -10.48
C SER A 211 15.93 4.76 -11.87
N ASP A 212 15.44 3.69 -12.51
CA ASP A 212 14.74 3.70 -13.79
C ASP A 212 13.42 2.97 -13.67
N VAL A 213 12.53 3.19 -14.63
CA VAL A 213 11.28 2.43 -14.79
C VAL A 213 11.37 1.56 -16.04
N VAL A 214 11.01 0.28 -15.88
CA VAL A 214 10.94 -0.68 -16.98
C VAL A 214 9.61 -1.41 -16.99
N VAL A 215 9.23 -1.97 -18.13
CA VAL A 215 8.07 -2.85 -18.25
C VAL A 215 8.54 -4.24 -18.68
N TYR A 216 8.12 -5.25 -17.95
CA TYR A 216 8.45 -6.65 -18.23
C TYR A 216 7.25 -7.36 -18.85
N HIS A 217 7.51 -8.16 -19.89
CA HIS A 217 6.52 -9.02 -20.54
C HIS A 217 6.80 -10.49 -20.19
N PRO A 218 6.05 -11.11 -19.25
CA PRO A 218 6.33 -12.43 -18.70
C PRO A 218 6.43 -13.55 -19.76
N ARG A 219 5.52 -13.56 -20.76
CA ARG A 219 5.48 -14.63 -21.76
C ARG A 219 6.72 -14.69 -22.65
N SER A 220 7.29 -13.56 -22.98
CA SER A 220 8.47 -13.48 -23.86
C SER A 220 9.78 -13.23 -23.13
N HIS A 221 9.74 -13.04 -21.81
CA HIS A 221 10.88 -12.68 -20.95
C HIS A 221 11.62 -11.41 -21.43
N ARG A 222 10.88 -10.45 -22.01
CA ARG A 222 11.45 -9.21 -22.52
C ARG A 222 11.27 -8.07 -21.54
N ILE A 223 12.31 -7.27 -21.38
CA ILE A 223 12.24 -5.98 -20.71
C ILE A 223 12.05 -4.92 -21.80
N LEU A 224 11.01 -4.10 -21.64
CA LEU A 224 10.67 -2.98 -22.49
C LEU A 224 11.08 -1.71 -21.77
N THR A 225 11.74 -0.81 -22.47
CA THR A 225 12.22 0.46 -21.93
C THR A 225 12.19 1.54 -23.01
N THR A 226 12.32 2.78 -22.58
CA THR A 226 12.48 3.95 -23.44
C THR A 226 13.50 4.90 -22.81
N PRO A 227 14.27 5.67 -23.60
CA PRO A 227 15.18 6.70 -23.06
C PRO A 227 14.50 7.72 -22.14
N LEU A 228 13.17 7.86 -22.22
CA LEU A 228 12.40 8.75 -21.37
C LEU A 228 12.21 8.22 -19.93
N LEU A 229 12.33 6.90 -19.71
CA LEU A 229 12.17 6.23 -18.41
C LEU A 229 13.49 5.69 -17.84
N SER A 230 14.61 5.98 -18.51
CA SER A 230 15.96 5.61 -18.10
C SER A 230 16.88 6.80 -18.37
N THR A 231 16.77 7.81 -17.53
CA THR A 231 17.47 9.09 -17.68
C THR A 231 18.55 9.27 -16.62
N ALA A 232 19.18 10.44 -16.56
CA ALA A 232 20.04 10.81 -15.43
C ALA A 232 19.22 11.20 -14.17
N SER A 233 17.90 11.39 -14.30
CA SER A 233 16.99 11.63 -13.16
C SER A 233 16.67 10.32 -12.43
N PHE A 234 15.87 10.40 -11.39
CA PHE A 234 15.31 9.24 -10.70
C PHE A 234 13.90 8.98 -11.22
N GLU A 235 13.63 7.80 -11.76
CA GLU A 235 12.29 7.33 -12.14
C GLU A 235 11.92 6.11 -11.27
N THR A 236 10.74 6.14 -10.62
CA THR A 236 10.35 5.07 -9.67
C THR A 236 8.84 4.97 -9.48
N PHE A 237 8.38 3.89 -8.81
CA PHE A 237 6.99 3.62 -8.44
C PHE A 237 6.01 3.70 -9.61
N PRO A 238 6.17 2.85 -10.64
CA PRO A 238 5.23 2.84 -11.74
C PRO A 238 3.86 2.31 -11.34
N ALA A 239 2.81 2.80 -12.01
CA ALA A 239 1.45 2.31 -11.88
C ALA A 239 0.69 2.49 -13.19
N PHE A 240 0.08 1.43 -13.73
CA PHE A 240 -0.75 1.53 -14.93
C PHE A 240 -2.14 2.08 -14.62
N SER A 241 -2.68 2.88 -15.53
CA SER A 241 -4.08 3.24 -15.53
C SER A 241 -4.99 2.00 -15.69
N PRO A 242 -6.27 2.06 -15.27
CA PRO A 242 -7.19 0.93 -15.38
C PRO A 242 -7.46 0.46 -16.81
N ASP A 243 -7.29 1.33 -17.81
CA ASP A 243 -7.37 1.00 -19.24
C ASP A 243 -6.04 0.50 -19.82
N GLY A 244 -4.95 0.57 -19.03
CA GLY A 244 -3.62 0.14 -19.43
C GLY A 244 -2.89 1.06 -20.39
N ARG A 245 -3.45 2.21 -20.75
CA ARG A 245 -2.89 3.10 -21.79
C ARG A 245 -2.00 4.22 -21.25
N THR A 246 -1.93 4.37 -19.95
CA THR A 246 -1.08 5.36 -19.28
C THR A 246 -0.24 4.67 -18.20
N LEU A 247 1.04 4.96 -18.17
CA LEU A 247 1.94 4.57 -17.09
C LEU A 247 2.24 5.83 -16.26
N TYR A 248 1.75 5.86 -15.01
CA TYR A 248 2.11 6.85 -14.01
C TYR A 248 3.40 6.44 -13.31
N PHE A 249 4.20 7.41 -12.93
CA PHE A 249 5.43 7.17 -12.16
C PHE A 249 5.87 8.44 -11.44
N CYS A 250 6.85 8.30 -10.54
CA CYS A 250 7.47 9.42 -9.85
C CYS A 250 8.84 9.71 -10.45
N SER A 251 9.15 11.00 -10.72
CA SER A 251 10.46 11.40 -11.24
C SER A 251 11.03 12.59 -10.47
N ALA A 252 12.33 12.54 -10.20
CA ALA A 252 13.07 13.60 -9.52
C ALA A 252 14.40 13.87 -10.19
N GLU A 253 14.81 15.15 -10.19
CA GLU A 253 16.15 15.54 -10.59
C GLU A 253 17.20 14.92 -9.69
N GLN A 254 18.24 14.32 -10.28
CA GLN A 254 19.36 13.77 -9.53
C GLN A 254 20.07 14.86 -8.72
N LYS A 255 20.45 14.52 -7.51
CA LYS A 255 21.24 15.36 -6.62
C LYS A 255 22.54 14.63 -6.24
N GLU A 256 23.49 15.35 -5.63
CA GLU A 256 24.70 14.75 -5.10
C GLU A 256 24.35 13.81 -3.93
N MET A 257 24.39 12.51 -4.20
CA MET A 257 24.02 11.48 -3.24
C MET A 257 25.24 10.88 -2.54
N PRO A 258 25.22 10.61 -1.24
CA PRO A 258 24.05 10.71 -0.33
C PRO A 258 23.90 12.10 0.32
N VAL A 259 24.78 13.06 0.09
CA VAL A 259 24.87 14.32 0.84
C VAL A 259 23.57 15.13 0.77
N ARG A 260 22.94 15.15 -0.39
CA ARG A 260 21.75 15.97 -0.68
C ARG A 260 20.45 15.16 -0.79
N TYR A 261 20.34 14.00 -0.14
CA TYR A 261 19.16 13.16 -0.26
C TYR A 261 17.84 13.85 0.18
N LYS A 262 17.91 14.82 1.10
CA LYS A 262 16.75 15.60 1.53
C LYS A 262 16.30 16.67 0.53
N ASP A 263 17.12 16.96 -0.46
CA ASP A 263 16.78 17.89 -1.53
C ASP A 263 16.12 17.19 -2.72
N VAL A 264 16.06 15.86 -2.70
CA VAL A 264 15.39 15.06 -3.72
C VAL A 264 13.88 15.13 -3.49
N LYS A 265 13.16 15.69 -4.47
CA LYS A 265 11.69 15.82 -4.44
C LYS A 265 11.13 15.29 -5.75
N TYR A 266 10.26 14.32 -5.64
CA TYR A 266 9.68 13.61 -6.78
C TYR A 266 8.38 14.29 -7.24
N SER A 267 8.30 14.54 -8.52
CA SER A 267 7.09 14.94 -9.25
C SER A 267 6.27 13.70 -9.62
N LEU A 268 4.95 13.85 -9.78
CA LEU A 268 4.08 12.86 -10.36
C LEU A 268 4.02 13.06 -11.87
N CYS A 269 4.40 12.04 -12.62
CA CYS A 269 4.50 12.07 -14.07
C CYS A 269 3.67 10.95 -14.71
N SER A 270 3.43 11.06 -16.01
CA SER A 270 2.83 10.02 -16.83
C SER A 270 3.43 9.96 -18.23
N ILE A 271 3.36 8.78 -18.84
CA ILE A 271 3.71 8.53 -20.23
C ILE A 271 2.66 7.61 -20.84
N ALA A 272 2.34 7.78 -22.12
CA ALA A 272 1.48 6.85 -22.82
C ALA A 272 2.15 5.48 -22.97
N PHE A 273 1.35 4.42 -22.87
CA PHE A 273 1.78 3.04 -23.12
C PHE A 273 0.85 2.40 -24.14
N HIS A 274 1.41 1.69 -25.10
CA HIS A 274 0.69 1.01 -26.18
C HIS A 274 0.75 -0.51 -25.95
N PRO A 275 -0.26 -1.09 -25.30
CA PRO A 275 -0.23 -2.51 -24.92
C PRO A 275 -0.28 -3.45 -26.12
N GLU A 276 -0.69 -2.96 -27.29
CA GLU A 276 -0.78 -3.72 -28.54
C GLU A 276 0.60 -4.19 -29.04
N ASP A 277 1.64 -3.41 -28.78
CA ASP A 277 3.02 -3.68 -29.24
C ASP A 277 4.08 -3.49 -28.14
N GLY A 278 3.67 -3.02 -26.95
CA GLY A 278 4.56 -2.80 -25.80
C GLY A 278 5.44 -1.56 -25.96
N THR A 279 5.04 -0.57 -26.75
CA THR A 279 5.78 0.67 -26.94
C THR A 279 5.30 1.80 -26.02
N PHE A 280 6.11 2.85 -25.93
CA PHE A 280 5.82 4.04 -25.11
C PHE A 280 5.56 5.25 -26.00
N GLY A 281 4.84 6.22 -25.46
CA GLY A 281 4.70 7.54 -26.09
C GLY A 281 6.04 8.29 -26.14
N ASP A 282 6.04 9.38 -26.85
CA ASP A 282 7.22 10.19 -27.18
C ASP A 282 7.47 11.36 -26.21
N ARG A 283 6.61 11.53 -25.21
CA ARG A 283 6.73 12.60 -24.19
C ARG A 283 6.27 12.16 -22.81
N ILE A 284 6.80 12.84 -21.79
CA ILE A 284 6.35 12.75 -20.39
C ILE A 284 5.49 13.98 -20.09
N ASP A 285 4.34 13.74 -19.48
CA ASP A 285 3.49 14.77 -18.91
C ASP A 285 3.71 14.84 -17.40
N THR A 286 3.95 16.04 -16.84
CA THR A 286 4.04 16.26 -15.40
C THR A 286 2.66 16.64 -14.86
N LEU A 287 2.04 15.73 -14.10
CA LEU A 287 0.72 15.94 -13.52
C LEU A 287 0.77 16.85 -12.30
N ILE A 288 1.77 16.64 -11.43
CA ILE A 288 2.02 17.47 -10.25
C ILE A 288 3.52 17.69 -10.14
N SER A 289 3.95 18.96 -10.15
CA SER A 289 5.35 19.34 -10.07
C SER A 289 5.82 19.46 -8.62
N ALA A 290 6.85 18.70 -8.25
CA ALA A 290 7.53 18.82 -6.96
C ALA A 290 8.11 20.22 -6.73
N ARG A 291 8.59 20.88 -7.79
CA ARG A 291 9.13 22.25 -7.71
C ARG A 291 8.06 23.25 -7.27
N THR A 292 6.82 23.09 -7.76
CA THR A 292 5.70 23.97 -7.40
C THR A 292 5.20 23.72 -5.99
N LEU A 293 5.15 22.44 -5.56
CA LEU A 293 4.67 22.07 -4.23
C LEU A 293 5.72 22.25 -3.14
N ASP A 294 7.00 22.24 -3.50
CA ASP A 294 8.11 22.09 -2.55
C ASP A 294 8.01 20.83 -1.66
N LYS A 295 7.39 19.77 -2.19
CA LYS A 295 7.13 18.48 -1.56
C LYS A 295 7.50 17.34 -2.50
N SER A 296 7.54 16.13 -1.96
CA SER A 296 7.87 14.90 -2.69
C SER A 296 6.69 13.96 -2.76
N ILE A 297 6.45 13.40 -3.94
CA ILE A 297 5.35 12.47 -4.24
C ILE A 297 5.90 11.06 -4.37
N SER A 298 5.17 10.08 -3.81
CA SER A 298 5.50 8.66 -3.95
C SER A 298 4.26 7.77 -4.00
N PHE A 299 4.42 6.53 -4.47
CA PHE A 299 3.41 5.48 -4.50
C PHE A 299 2.08 5.85 -5.17
N PRO A 300 2.08 6.29 -6.43
CA PRO A 300 0.83 6.57 -7.14
C PRO A 300 -0.03 5.30 -7.28
N LYS A 301 -1.33 5.40 -7.01
CA LYS A 301 -2.31 4.33 -7.11
C LYS A 301 -3.58 4.85 -7.78
N PRO A 302 -3.87 4.48 -9.04
CA PRO A 302 -5.10 4.89 -9.71
C PRO A 302 -6.33 4.19 -9.15
N SER A 303 -7.45 4.89 -9.11
CA SER A 303 -8.76 4.30 -8.82
C SER A 303 -9.22 3.40 -9.96
N PHE A 304 -10.04 2.39 -9.67
CA PHE A 304 -10.55 1.44 -10.67
C PHE A 304 -11.33 2.09 -11.81
N ASP A 305 -12.02 3.18 -11.53
CA ASP A 305 -12.79 3.93 -12.52
C ASP A 305 -11.94 4.93 -13.33
N GLY A 306 -10.64 5.01 -13.04
CA GLY A 306 -9.69 5.90 -13.73
C GLY A 306 -9.90 7.38 -13.50
N LYS A 307 -10.71 7.77 -12.52
CA LYS A 307 -10.99 9.19 -12.25
C LYS A 307 -10.01 9.85 -11.30
N TYR A 308 -9.43 9.05 -10.41
CA TYR A 308 -8.58 9.55 -9.33
C TYR A 308 -7.24 8.84 -9.29
N LEU A 309 -6.26 9.53 -8.75
CA LEU A 309 -4.94 8.98 -8.43
C LEU A 309 -4.60 9.31 -6.98
N MET A 310 -4.50 8.29 -6.15
CA MET A 310 -4.03 8.43 -4.77
C MET A 310 -2.50 8.41 -4.76
N PHE A 311 -1.88 9.23 -3.91
CA PHE A 311 -0.44 9.26 -3.74
C PHE A 311 -0.05 9.67 -2.32
N THR A 312 1.19 9.38 -1.92
CA THR A 312 1.77 9.88 -0.67
C THR A 312 2.51 11.17 -0.93
N LEU A 313 2.31 12.18 -0.10
CA LEU A 313 3.04 13.45 -0.12
C LEU A 313 3.89 13.55 1.14
N SER A 314 5.18 13.83 0.99
CA SER A 314 6.15 14.00 2.08
C SER A 314 7.05 15.21 1.84
N ASP A 315 7.90 15.57 2.80
CA ASP A 315 8.79 16.72 2.65
C ASP A 315 9.89 16.47 1.61
N TYR A 316 10.39 15.24 1.51
CA TYR A 316 11.47 14.84 0.59
C TYR A 316 11.50 13.33 0.38
N GLY A 317 12.26 12.89 -0.61
CA GLY A 317 12.57 11.50 -0.89
C GLY A 317 11.39 10.71 -1.45
N ASN A 318 11.59 9.42 -1.60
CA ASN A 318 10.60 8.50 -2.16
C ASN A 318 10.11 7.44 -1.15
N PHE A 319 10.76 7.30 0.00
CA PHE A 319 10.46 6.26 0.99
C PHE A 319 10.03 6.87 2.33
N SER A 320 8.77 7.18 2.44
CA SER A 320 8.19 8.01 3.51
C SER A 320 7.69 7.23 4.75
N ILE A 321 7.99 5.93 4.89
CA ILE A 321 7.43 5.07 5.95
C ILE A 321 7.69 5.57 7.38
N TRP A 322 8.80 6.28 7.61
CA TRP A 322 9.14 6.88 8.89
C TRP A 322 8.95 8.39 8.95
N HIS A 323 8.36 8.98 7.90
CA HIS A 323 8.09 10.40 7.82
C HIS A 323 6.71 10.69 8.41
N LYS A 324 6.67 11.22 9.63
CA LYS A 324 5.42 11.55 10.35
C LYS A 324 4.59 12.63 9.66
N GLU A 325 5.23 13.44 8.84
CA GLU A 325 4.64 14.50 8.02
C GLU A 325 4.10 14.00 6.68
N ALA A 326 4.24 12.70 6.40
CA ALA A 326 3.72 12.12 5.17
C ALA A 326 2.22 11.84 5.30
N ASP A 327 1.46 12.32 4.32
CA ASP A 327 0.01 12.19 4.24
C ASP A 327 -0.44 11.54 2.93
N LEU A 328 -1.65 10.99 2.92
CA LEU A 328 -2.31 10.51 1.71
C LEU A 328 -3.08 11.63 1.04
N TRP A 329 -2.91 11.74 -0.26
CA TRP A 329 -3.55 12.73 -1.10
C TRP A 329 -4.26 12.08 -2.29
N LEU A 330 -5.28 12.76 -2.80
CA LEU A 330 -6.08 12.32 -3.95
C LEU A 330 -6.06 13.40 -5.03
N LEU A 331 -5.64 13.04 -6.24
CA LEU A 331 -5.73 13.85 -7.45
C LEU A 331 -6.97 13.45 -8.24
N ASP A 332 -7.80 14.40 -8.61
CA ASP A 332 -8.84 14.25 -9.63
C ASP A 332 -8.20 14.43 -11.02
N LEU A 333 -8.15 13.35 -11.80
CA LEU A 333 -7.46 13.33 -13.10
C LEU A 333 -8.16 14.18 -14.16
N LYS A 334 -9.45 14.47 -13.99
CA LYS A 334 -10.22 15.30 -14.92
C LYS A 334 -9.96 16.79 -14.70
N THR A 335 -9.90 17.20 -13.44
CA THR A 335 -9.81 18.63 -13.08
C THR A 335 -8.40 19.08 -12.76
N GLY A 336 -7.48 18.14 -12.46
CA GLY A 336 -6.15 18.42 -11.93
C GLY A 336 -6.14 18.89 -10.48
N ALA A 337 -7.29 18.97 -9.82
CA ALA A 337 -7.38 19.35 -8.41
C ALA A 337 -6.94 18.20 -7.50
N TYR A 338 -6.22 18.50 -6.43
CA TYR A 338 -5.80 17.50 -5.45
C TYR A 338 -6.08 17.97 -4.02
N ARG A 339 -6.31 17.01 -3.12
CA ARG A 339 -6.65 17.27 -1.71
C ARG A 339 -6.06 16.21 -0.78
N ASN A 340 -5.84 16.57 0.46
CA ASN A 340 -5.55 15.63 1.55
C ASN A 340 -6.77 14.75 1.85
N LEU A 341 -6.54 13.47 2.24
CA LEU A 341 -7.58 12.49 2.58
C LEU A 341 -7.83 12.41 4.08
#